data_d87996a1e3f8983b14fe1fab5f64fa1e
#
_entry.id   d87996a1e3f8983b14fe1fab5f64fa1e
#
_cell.length_a   1.000
_cell.length_b   1.000
_cell.length_c   1.000
_cell.angle_alpha   90.00
_cell.angle_beta   90.00
_cell.angle_gamma   90.00
#
_symmetry.space_group_name_H-M   'P 1'
#
loop_
_entity.id
_entity.type
_entity.pdbx_description
1 polymer ?
#
loop_
_entity_poly.entity_id
_entity_poly.type
_entity_poly.pdbx_seq_one_letter_code
_entity_poly.pdbx_strand_id
1 'polypeptide(L)'
;MWLLDQEINSRGILIDQEFVANAIKIYESSQVRLLEEASYLTGLANPNSPAQLKAWLNDNDQDISSLSRSNLVNLLGTSETPNVSRAIELRLEMAKSSVKKYEAMQAAVCSDGRIRGLLQFYAANRTGRWAGRLVQVQNLFPVIPEGSKQSE
;
A
#
# COMPACT_ATOMS: atom_id res chain seq x y z
N MET A 1 -1.78 15.47 30.68
CA MET A 1 -1.52 14.60 29.52
C MET A 1 -2.73 13.75 29.11
N TRP A 2 -3.40 13.03 30.02
CA TRP A 2 -4.58 12.22 29.67
C TRP A 2 -5.73 13.06 29.07
N LEU A 3 -6.05 14.21 29.64
CA LEU A 3 -7.07 15.12 29.09
C LEU A 3 -6.73 15.57 27.66
N LEU A 4 -5.48 15.89 27.38
CA LEU A 4 -5.02 16.27 26.05
C LEU A 4 -5.15 15.11 25.04
N ASP A 5 -4.84 13.88 25.47
CA ASP A 5 -5.04 12.67 24.65
C ASP A 5 -6.51 12.50 24.27
N GLN A 6 -7.41 12.64 25.24
CA GLN A 6 -8.85 12.55 25.00
C GLN A 6 -9.34 13.67 24.08
N GLU A 7 -8.88 14.89 24.25
CA GLU A 7 -9.24 16.03 23.41
C GLU A 7 -8.81 15.83 21.95
N ILE A 8 -7.54 15.45 21.72
CA ILE A 8 -7.02 15.20 20.38
C ILE A 8 -7.79 14.07 19.69
N ASN A 9 -8.00 12.95 20.40
CA ASN A 9 -8.67 11.79 19.83
C ASN A 9 -10.17 12.03 19.62
N SER A 10 -10.85 12.80 20.47
CA SER A 10 -12.25 13.15 20.30
C SER A 10 -12.48 14.17 19.17
N ARG A 11 -11.56 15.12 18.98
CA ARG A 11 -11.59 16.05 17.85
C ARG A 11 -11.49 15.31 16.53
N GLY A 12 -10.60 14.34 16.44
CA GLY A 12 -10.34 13.56 15.23
C GLY A 12 -9.78 14.37 14.06
N ILE A 13 -9.60 13.71 12.94
CA ILE A 13 -9.06 14.29 11.70
C ILE A 13 -10.14 14.22 10.62
N LEU A 14 -10.40 15.35 9.97
CA LEU A 14 -11.32 15.42 8.84
C LEU A 14 -10.70 14.71 7.64
N ILE A 15 -11.49 13.88 6.97
CA ILE A 15 -11.08 13.10 5.81
C ILE A 15 -11.83 13.59 4.57
N ASP A 16 -11.10 13.78 3.49
CA ASP A 16 -11.69 13.98 2.18
C ASP A 16 -12.22 12.62 1.67
N GLN A 17 -13.51 12.39 1.91
CA GLN A 17 -14.18 11.13 1.58
C GLN A 17 -14.26 10.89 0.07
N GLU A 18 -14.40 11.95 -0.73
CA GLU A 18 -14.45 11.85 -2.19
C GLU A 18 -13.08 11.41 -2.74
N PHE A 19 -12.01 12.03 -2.26
CA PHE A 19 -10.65 11.63 -2.60
C PHE A 19 -10.38 10.16 -2.24
N VAL A 20 -10.75 9.75 -1.01
CA VAL A 20 -10.59 8.36 -0.55
C VAL A 20 -11.34 7.38 -1.45
N ALA A 21 -12.61 7.65 -1.76
CA ALA A 21 -13.42 6.80 -2.63
C ALA A 21 -12.85 6.71 -4.04
N ASN A 22 -12.38 7.82 -4.60
CA ASN A 22 -11.76 7.85 -5.93
C ASN A 22 -10.42 7.09 -5.94
N ALA A 23 -9.60 7.21 -4.90
CA ALA A 23 -8.35 6.47 -4.77
C ALA A 23 -8.57 4.95 -4.74
N ILE A 24 -9.61 4.48 -4.03
CA ILE A 24 -10.00 3.06 -3.99
C ILE A 24 -10.46 2.60 -5.38
N LYS A 25 -11.33 3.34 -6.06
CA LYS A 25 -11.81 3.00 -7.42
C LYS A 25 -10.67 2.90 -8.44
N ILE A 26 -9.74 3.86 -8.42
CA ILE A 26 -8.55 3.84 -9.30
C ILE A 26 -7.71 2.59 -9.04
N TYR A 27 -7.52 2.25 -7.77
CA TYR A 27 -6.77 1.05 -7.41
C TYR A 27 -7.48 -0.22 -7.90
N GLU A 28 -8.78 -0.38 -7.63
CA GLU A 28 -9.55 -1.55 -8.06
C GLU A 28 -9.50 -1.74 -9.58
N SER A 29 -9.73 -0.68 -10.34
CA SER A 29 -9.64 -0.73 -11.81
C SER A 29 -8.24 -1.05 -12.31
N SER A 30 -7.21 -0.55 -11.63
CA SER A 30 -5.82 -0.88 -11.94
C SER A 30 -5.50 -2.34 -11.64
N GLN A 31 -5.99 -2.88 -10.52
CA GLN A 31 -5.80 -4.30 -10.16
C GLN A 31 -6.41 -5.24 -11.18
N VAL A 32 -7.63 -4.95 -11.67
CA VAL A 32 -8.27 -5.76 -12.71
C VAL A 32 -7.39 -5.80 -13.96
N ARG A 33 -6.95 -4.64 -14.45
CA ARG A 33 -6.11 -4.54 -15.65
C ARG A 33 -4.77 -5.27 -15.49
N LEU A 34 -4.12 -5.10 -14.33
CA LEU A 34 -2.83 -5.77 -14.06
C LEU A 34 -3.00 -7.30 -13.99
N LEU A 35 -4.11 -7.76 -13.40
CA LEU A 35 -4.43 -9.19 -13.31
C LEU A 35 -4.72 -9.79 -14.70
N GLU A 36 -5.48 -9.10 -15.55
CA GLU A 36 -5.76 -9.53 -16.91
C GLU A 36 -4.48 -9.61 -17.76
N GLU A 37 -3.62 -8.60 -17.67
CA GLU A 37 -2.33 -8.59 -18.36
C GLU A 37 -1.43 -9.72 -17.86
N ALA A 38 -1.36 -9.94 -16.54
CA ALA A 38 -0.57 -11.02 -15.96
C ALA A 38 -1.09 -12.41 -16.36
N SER A 39 -2.43 -12.60 -16.40
CA SER A 39 -3.05 -13.84 -16.86
C SER A 39 -2.78 -14.11 -18.35
N TYR A 40 -2.89 -13.07 -19.17
CA TYR A 40 -2.59 -13.18 -20.60
C TYR A 40 -1.11 -13.55 -20.84
N LEU A 41 -0.20 -12.89 -20.13
CA LEU A 41 1.23 -13.08 -20.29
C LEU A 41 1.71 -14.46 -19.82
N THR A 42 1.19 -14.93 -18.69
CA THR A 42 1.66 -16.16 -18.04
C THR A 42 0.83 -17.40 -18.39
N GLY A 43 -0.40 -17.23 -18.90
CA GLY A 43 -1.36 -18.31 -19.08
C GLY A 43 -1.93 -18.89 -17.78
N LEU A 44 -1.62 -18.25 -16.61
CA LEU A 44 -2.08 -18.73 -15.33
C LEU A 44 -3.53 -18.33 -15.04
N ALA A 45 -4.28 -19.27 -14.46
CA ALA A 45 -5.65 -18.99 -14.02
C ALA A 45 -5.70 -17.96 -12.88
N ASN A 46 -4.67 -17.94 -12.03
CA ASN A 46 -4.53 -16.95 -10.95
C ASN A 46 -3.06 -16.54 -10.78
N PRO A 47 -2.59 -15.51 -11.51
CA PRO A 47 -1.22 -15.00 -11.38
C PRO A 47 -0.90 -14.43 -9.98
N ASN A 48 -1.91 -14.10 -9.19
CA ASN A 48 -1.74 -13.68 -7.80
C ASN A 48 -1.43 -14.83 -6.85
N SER A 49 -1.67 -16.07 -7.25
CA SER A 49 -1.29 -17.24 -6.45
C SER A 49 0.23 -17.39 -6.37
N PRO A 50 0.84 -17.33 -5.18
CA PRO A 50 2.28 -17.51 -5.04
C PRO A 50 2.76 -18.86 -5.56
N ALA A 51 1.96 -19.91 -5.38
CA ALA A 51 2.29 -21.25 -5.83
C ALA A 51 2.33 -21.36 -7.37
N GLN A 52 1.29 -20.82 -8.06
CA GLN A 52 1.22 -20.85 -9.51
C GLN A 52 2.32 -20.00 -10.14
N LEU A 53 2.54 -18.77 -9.63
CA LEU A 53 3.57 -17.89 -10.15
C LEU A 53 4.98 -18.46 -9.94
N LYS A 54 5.24 -19.09 -8.78
CA LYS A 54 6.52 -19.73 -8.52
C LYS A 54 6.77 -20.90 -9.46
N ALA A 55 5.77 -21.75 -9.69
CA ALA A 55 5.87 -22.86 -10.64
C ALA A 55 6.17 -22.33 -12.05
N TRP A 56 5.41 -21.33 -12.50
CA TRP A 56 5.62 -20.72 -13.82
C TRP A 56 7.02 -20.11 -13.96
N LEU A 57 7.54 -19.43 -12.94
CA LEU A 57 8.91 -18.88 -12.96
C LEU A 57 9.95 -20.01 -13.08
N ASN A 58 9.80 -21.09 -12.32
CA ASN A 58 10.70 -22.23 -12.40
C ASN A 58 10.64 -22.93 -13.78
N ASP A 59 9.45 -23.03 -14.37
CA ASP A 59 9.26 -23.58 -15.73
C ASP A 59 9.90 -22.69 -16.83
N ASN A 60 10.18 -21.41 -16.50
CA ASN A 60 10.90 -20.46 -17.35
C ASN A 60 12.36 -20.29 -16.91
N ASP A 61 13.00 -21.35 -16.41
CA ASP A 61 14.41 -21.41 -16.02
C ASP A 61 14.83 -20.40 -14.92
N GLN A 62 13.86 -19.95 -14.09
CA GLN A 62 14.14 -19.07 -12.97
C GLN A 62 14.11 -19.88 -11.67
N ASP A 63 15.26 -20.26 -11.15
CA ASP A 63 15.35 -20.95 -9.84
C ASP A 63 15.09 -19.94 -8.71
N ILE A 64 13.82 -19.89 -8.27
CA ILE A 64 13.39 -18.99 -7.22
C ILE A 64 12.91 -19.76 -5.98
N SER A 65 13.56 -19.52 -4.85
CA SER A 65 13.19 -20.14 -3.58
C SER A 65 11.93 -19.49 -2.96
N SER A 66 11.80 -18.18 -3.09
CA SER A 66 10.70 -17.38 -2.49
C SER A 66 10.34 -16.17 -3.33
N LEU A 67 9.05 -15.79 -3.33
CA LEU A 67 8.53 -14.59 -3.99
C LEU A 67 8.60 -13.34 -3.09
N SER A 68 9.62 -13.26 -2.22
CA SER A 68 9.86 -12.04 -1.46
C SER A 68 10.19 -10.87 -2.39
N ARG A 69 9.85 -9.64 -1.96
CA ARG A 69 10.14 -8.44 -2.77
C ARG A 69 11.61 -8.33 -3.17
N SER A 70 12.53 -8.66 -2.24
CA SER A 70 13.98 -8.64 -2.50
C SER A 70 14.38 -9.64 -3.58
N ASN A 71 13.88 -10.88 -3.52
CA ASN A 71 14.18 -11.89 -4.52
C ASN A 71 13.62 -11.52 -5.90
N LEU A 72 12.38 -11.00 -5.95
CA LEU A 72 11.78 -10.56 -7.22
C LEU A 72 12.54 -9.38 -7.84
N VAL A 73 12.98 -8.41 -7.04
CA VAL A 73 13.79 -7.28 -7.54
C VAL A 73 15.15 -7.74 -8.03
N ASN A 74 15.81 -8.68 -7.34
CA ASN A 74 17.06 -9.26 -7.79
C ASN A 74 16.87 -10.02 -9.11
N LEU A 75 15.83 -10.83 -9.22
CA LEU A 75 15.52 -11.59 -10.41
C LEU A 75 15.20 -10.67 -11.61
N LEU A 76 14.50 -9.56 -11.38
CA LEU A 76 14.22 -8.55 -12.41
C LEU A 76 15.52 -7.95 -12.98
N GLY A 77 16.55 -7.77 -12.15
CA GLY A 77 17.85 -7.26 -12.57
C GLY A 77 18.73 -8.27 -13.32
N THR A 78 18.44 -9.56 -13.23
CA THR A 78 19.24 -10.65 -13.83
C THR A 78 18.52 -11.38 -14.97
N SER A 79 17.20 -11.26 -15.07
CA SER A 79 16.41 -11.95 -16.09
C SER A 79 16.60 -11.33 -17.48
N GLU A 80 16.99 -12.15 -18.43
CA GLU A 80 17.12 -11.77 -19.84
C GLU A 80 15.82 -12.01 -20.64
N THR A 81 14.82 -12.68 -20.04
CA THR A 81 13.56 -13.01 -20.70
C THR A 81 12.54 -11.90 -20.48
N PRO A 82 12.10 -11.17 -21.55
CA PRO A 82 11.18 -10.04 -21.39
C PRO A 82 9.86 -10.39 -20.71
N ASN A 83 9.30 -11.56 -21.01
CA ASN A 83 8.05 -12.02 -20.41
C ASN A 83 8.19 -12.29 -18.91
N VAL A 84 9.32 -12.83 -18.47
CA VAL A 84 9.62 -13.06 -17.05
C VAL A 84 9.76 -11.74 -16.33
N SER A 85 10.55 -10.80 -16.89
CA SER A 85 10.71 -9.47 -16.33
C SER A 85 9.36 -8.76 -16.18
N ARG A 86 8.53 -8.80 -17.22
CA ARG A 86 7.19 -8.18 -17.17
C ARG A 86 6.26 -8.83 -16.15
N ALA A 87 6.26 -10.16 -16.03
CA ALA A 87 5.47 -10.88 -15.02
C ALA A 87 5.89 -10.50 -13.59
N ILE A 88 7.19 -10.32 -13.35
CA ILE A 88 7.71 -9.88 -12.05
C ILE A 88 7.29 -8.43 -11.75
N GLU A 89 7.40 -7.52 -12.73
CA GLU A 89 6.94 -6.14 -12.59
C GLU A 89 5.45 -6.08 -12.19
N LEU A 90 4.60 -6.79 -12.94
CA LEU A 90 3.17 -6.88 -12.66
C LEU A 90 2.90 -7.41 -11.24
N ARG A 91 3.64 -8.43 -10.82
CA ARG A 91 3.54 -8.97 -9.46
C ARG A 91 3.93 -7.95 -8.40
N LEU A 92 5.01 -7.19 -8.61
CA LEU A 92 5.46 -6.13 -7.72
C LEU A 92 4.47 -4.96 -7.66
N GLU A 93 3.83 -4.63 -8.79
CA GLU A 93 2.79 -3.60 -8.85
C GLU A 93 1.51 -4.02 -8.11
N MET A 94 1.02 -5.23 -8.34
CA MET A 94 -0.14 -5.78 -7.65
C MET A 94 0.07 -5.92 -6.13
N ALA A 95 1.30 -6.12 -5.68
CA ALA A 95 1.64 -6.24 -4.27
C ALA A 95 1.65 -4.90 -3.50
N LYS A 96 1.44 -3.76 -4.17
CA LYS A 96 1.37 -2.46 -3.49
C LYS A 96 0.14 -2.38 -2.59
N SER A 97 0.36 -2.20 -1.29
CA SER A 97 -0.70 -2.23 -0.27
C SER A 97 -1.14 -0.85 0.24
N SER A 98 -0.74 0.23 -0.46
CA SER A 98 -1.03 1.61 -0.04
C SER A 98 -2.53 1.91 0.06
N VAL A 99 -3.36 1.25 -0.76
CA VAL A 99 -4.82 1.41 -0.74
C VAL A 99 -5.46 0.98 0.58
N LYS A 100 -4.88 0.02 1.30
CA LYS A 100 -5.42 -0.44 2.60
C LYS A 100 -5.59 0.68 3.62
N LYS A 101 -4.81 1.76 3.49
CA LYS A 101 -4.98 2.95 4.33
C LYS A 101 -6.26 3.70 3.98
N TYR A 102 -6.60 3.80 2.70
CA TYR A 102 -7.85 4.43 2.24
C TYR A 102 -9.07 3.60 2.60
N GLU A 103 -9.00 2.28 2.46
CA GLU A 103 -10.04 1.35 2.94
C GLU A 103 -10.25 1.50 4.45
N ALA A 104 -9.18 1.58 5.23
CA ALA A 104 -9.24 1.81 6.67
C ALA A 104 -9.84 3.19 7.01
N MET A 105 -9.54 4.24 6.23
CA MET A 105 -10.15 5.56 6.37
C MET A 105 -11.64 5.50 6.11
N GLN A 106 -12.06 4.86 5.01
CA GLN A 106 -13.47 4.72 4.63
C GLN A 106 -14.27 3.94 5.68
N ALA A 107 -13.67 2.88 6.24
CA ALA A 107 -14.33 2.06 7.26
C ALA A 107 -14.44 2.76 8.64
N ALA A 108 -13.53 3.68 8.94
CA ALA A 108 -13.43 4.32 10.26
C ALA A 108 -14.03 5.73 10.31
N VAL A 109 -14.45 6.30 9.18
CA VAL A 109 -15.00 7.65 9.12
C VAL A 109 -16.37 7.71 9.84
N CYS A 110 -16.52 8.70 10.73
CA CYS A 110 -17.77 8.97 11.43
C CYS A 110 -18.72 9.81 10.54
N SER A 111 -19.97 9.96 10.97
CA SER A 111 -21.02 10.70 10.25
C SER A 111 -20.67 12.17 9.96
N ASP A 112 -19.77 12.77 10.72
CA ASP A 112 -19.27 14.14 10.55
C ASP A 112 -18.01 14.22 9.66
N GLY A 113 -17.64 13.13 8.98
CA GLY A 113 -16.49 13.06 8.08
C GLY A 113 -15.13 12.95 8.79
N ARG A 114 -15.11 12.73 10.10
CA ARG A 114 -13.88 12.64 10.89
C ARG A 114 -13.56 11.21 11.31
N ILE A 115 -12.28 10.91 11.39
CA ILE A 115 -11.78 9.68 12.02
C ILE A 115 -11.24 10.04 13.40
N ARG A 116 -11.61 9.25 14.41
CA ARG A 116 -11.25 9.45 15.80
C ARG A 116 -10.38 8.32 16.34
N GLY A 117 -9.73 8.55 17.49
CA GLY A 117 -8.90 7.54 18.14
C GLY A 117 -7.63 7.17 17.37
N LEU A 118 -7.10 8.07 16.55
CA LEU A 118 -5.95 7.83 15.66
C LEU A 118 -4.60 7.87 16.37
N LEU A 119 -4.54 8.42 17.57
CA LEU A 119 -3.28 8.63 18.29
C LEU A 119 -3.34 7.97 19.67
N GLN A 120 -2.23 7.43 20.11
CA GLN A 120 -2.05 6.87 21.44
C GLN A 120 -0.85 7.52 22.10
N PHE A 121 -1.09 8.13 23.27
CA PHE A 121 -0.02 8.70 24.08
C PHE A 121 0.90 7.60 24.61
N TYR A 122 2.20 7.85 24.55
CA TYR A 122 3.26 6.97 25.10
C TYR A 122 3.25 5.52 24.57
N ALA A 123 2.66 5.25 23.41
CA ALA A 123 2.56 3.89 22.88
C ALA A 123 3.86 3.37 22.26
N ALA A 124 4.81 4.24 21.96
CA ALA A 124 6.16 3.86 21.56
C ALA A 124 7.03 3.69 22.79
N ASN A 125 6.95 2.54 23.46
CA ASN A 125 7.54 2.26 24.78
C ASN A 125 9.04 2.62 24.90
N ARG A 126 9.82 2.49 23.82
CA ARG A 126 11.27 2.79 23.83
C ARG A 126 11.59 4.28 23.85
N THR A 127 10.70 5.13 23.32
CA THR A 127 10.97 6.56 23.10
C THR A 127 9.96 7.49 23.77
N GLY A 128 8.89 6.97 24.36
CA GLY A 128 7.82 7.75 24.95
C GLY A 128 7.02 8.60 23.95
N ARG A 129 7.13 8.32 22.65
CA ARG A 129 6.43 9.08 21.61
C ARG A 129 4.98 8.64 21.46
N TRP A 130 4.20 9.53 20.90
CA TRP A 130 2.88 9.19 20.39
C TRP A 130 2.98 8.13 19.27
N ALA A 131 2.08 7.16 19.30
CA ALA A 131 1.95 6.19 18.21
C ALA A 131 0.64 6.40 17.47
N GLY A 132 0.68 6.22 16.15
CA GLY A 132 -0.51 6.21 15.32
C GLY A 132 -1.23 4.88 15.37
N ARG A 133 -2.55 4.93 15.31
CA ARG A 133 -3.45 3.79 15.18
C ARG A 133 -4.16 3.83 13.83
N LEU A 134 -4.71 2.70 13.40
CA LEU A 134 -5.49 2.59 12.16
C LEU A 134 -4.69 3.07 10.94
N VAL A 135 -4.93 4.28 10.55
CA VAL A 135 -4.36 4.89 9.33
C VAL A 135 -2.90 5.30 9.49
N GLN A 136 -2.40 5.47 10.73
CA GLN A 136 -1.05 5.97 11.01
C GLN A 136 -0.74 7.26 10.22
N VAL A 137 -1.53 8.29 10.46
CA VAL A 137 -1.47 9.57 9.71
C VAL A 137 -0.08 10.21 9.67
N GLN A 138 0.76 9.97 10.68
CA GLN A 138 2.14 10.44 10.71
C GLN A 138 3.04 9.82 9.64
N ASN A 139 2.60 8.73 9.02
CA ASN A 139 3.31 8.03 7.94
C ASN A 139 2.73 8.34 6.55
N LEU A 140 1.78 9.26 6.44
CA LEU A 140 1.34 9.77 5.15
C LEU A 140 2.39 10.73 4.62
N PHE A 141 2.60 10.70 3.30
CA PHE A 141 3.52 11.66 2.68
C PHE A 141 3.01 13.08 2.91
N PRO A 142 3.88 14.01 3.36
CA PRO A 142 3.49 15.41 3.43
C PRO A 142 3.23 15.91 2.00
N VAL A 143 2.02 16.39 1.75
CA VAL A 143 1.74 17.18 0.56
C VAL A 143 2.36 18.55 0.84
N ILE A 144 3.49 18.85 0.23
CA ILE A 144 4.07 20.19 0.24
C ILE A 144 3.23 21.00 -0.75
N PRO A 145 2.47 22.02 -0.32
CA PRO A 145 1.74 22.88 -1.25
C PRO A 145 2.73 23.47 -2.26
N GLU A 146 2.39 23.40 -3.54
CA GLU A 146 3.17 24.11 -4.57
C GLU A 146 3.19 25.61 -4.21
N GLY A 147 4.37 26.12 -3.89
CA GLY A 147 4.58 27.52 -3.48
C GLY A 147 5.33 27.72 -2.16
N SER A 148 5.60 26.66 -1.37
CA SER A 148 6.38 26.78 -0.13
C SER A 148 7.89 26.58 -0.32
N LYS A 149 8.40 26.56 -1.54
CA LYS A 149 9.84 26.75 -1.79
C LYS A 149 10.16 28.22 -1.60
N GLN A 150 10.32 28.63 -0.33
CA GLN A 150 11.00 29.87 -0.05
C GLN A 150 12.47 29.71 -0.44
N SER A 151 12.87 30.59 -1.35
CA SER A 151 14.25 30.88 -1.70
C SER A 151 15.10 31.07 -0.44
N GLU A 152 16.11 30.26 -0.25
CA GLU A 152 17.37 30.66 0.39
C GLU A 152 18.37 31.06 -0.68
#